data_d932ef79e0bc45a26fe71cb45e10507f
#
_entry.id   d932ef79e0bc45a26fe71cb45e10507f
#
_cell.length_a   1.000
_cell.length_b   1.000
_cell.length_c   1.000
_cell.angle_alpha   90.00
_cell.angle_beta   90.00
_cell.angle_gamma   90.00
#
_symmetry.space_group_name_H-M   'P 1'
#
loop_
_entity.id
_entity.type
_entity.pdbx_description
1 polymer ?
#
loop_
_entity_poly.entity_id
_entity_poly.type
_entity_poly.pdbx_seq_one_letter_code
_entity_poly.pdbx_strand_id
1 'polypeptide(L)'
;VTTTDAAGNSTSASTSQGYTVDTEIDASITVNDITEDNIINAAESGGDVTVSGFVGGDVQDGDTVTVTVNGVDYTAQVVDGAWSVDVAGSDLASDSAVNVSVTTTDAAGNTATATAEHTYSVDTDVSATVSIDQITSDNIVNAVEAEGNVTLTGTVGGDVQDGDTVTVTIGENSYEATVEDGAWSVSVPGSVLADNTSVSASVTTTDAAGNSTSASTSQGYAVDTEIDASITVNDITEDNIINATESGGDVTVSGAVGGDVQDGDTVTITVNGQTYSTQVADGAWSIDVAGSDLA
;
A
#
# COMPACT_ATOMS: atom_id res chain seq x y z
N VAL A 1 88.27 23.28 8.78
CA VAL A 1 89.13 24.41 9.20
C VAL A 1 90.61 24.06 9.02
N THR A 2 91.33 24.95 8.46
CA THR A 2 92.82 24.84 8.36
C THR A 2 93.39 25.98 9.16
N THR A 3 94.37 25.73 9.97
CA THR A 3 95.09 26.76 10.74
C THR A 3 96.57 26.61 10.51
N THR A 4 97.34 27.75 10.55
CA THR A 4 98.77 27.85 10.47
C THR A 4 99.34 28.64 11.61
N ASP A 5 100.38 28.11 12.31
CA ASP A 5 100.97 28.81 13.45
C ASP A 5 101.97 29.86 13.01
N ALA A 6 102.50 30.62 13.97
CA ALA A 6 103.44 31.71 13.69
C ALA A 6 104.81 31.20 13.17
N ALA A 7 105.11 29.89 13.28
CA ALA A 7 106.36 29.23 12.74
C ALA A 7 106.09 28.66 11.33
N GLY A 8 104.86 28.77 10.78
CA GLY A 8 104.54 28.28 9.43
C GLY A 8 104.06 26.86 9.35
N ASN A 9 103.77 26.15 10.52
CA ASN A 9 103.21 24.82 10.48
C ASN A 9 101.70 24.89 10.30
N SER A 10 101.15 24.09 9.41
CA SER A 10 99.72 24.05 9.07
C SER A 10 99.10 22.71 9.41
N THR A 11 97.85 22.73 9.95
CA THR A 11 96.99 21.54 10.20
C THR A 11 95.58 21.81 9.76
N SER A 12 94.89 20.78 9.39
CA SER A 12 93.43 20.82 9.05
C SER A 12 92.66 19.87 9.86
N ALA A 13 91.41 20.32 10.32
CA ALA A 13 90.40 19.45 10.91
C ALA A 13 89.13 19.64 10.09
N SER A 14 88.38 18.56 9.85
CA SER A 14 87.10 18.56 9.17
C SER A 14 86.12 17.75 9.96
N THR A 15 84.84 18.14 9.87
CA THR A 15 83.72 17.41 10.34
C THR A 15 82.58 17.43 9.32
N SER A 16 81.73 16.42 9.32
CA SER A 16 80.51 16.37 8.48
C SER A 16 79.32 15.99 9.31
N GLN A 17 78.18 16.59 9.05
CA GLN A 17 76.90 16.26 9.60
C GLN A 17 75.97 15.83 8.44
N GLY A 18 75.47 14.61 8.53
CA GLY A 18 74.41 14.12 7.63
C GLY A 18 73.05 14.67 8.00
N TYR A 19 72.26 14.94 7.01
CA TYR A 19 70.82 15.28 7.15
C TYR A 19 70.04 14.53 6.09
N THR A 20 68.73 14.32 6.34
CA THR A 20 67.77 13.77 5.40
C THR A 20 66.92 14.92 4.86
N VAL A 21 66.51 14.79 3.59
CA VAL A 21 65.53 15.68 2.96
C VAL A 21 64.30 14.84 2.65
N ASP A 22 63.17 15.31 3.11
CA ASP A 22 61.85 14.76 2.82
C ASP A 22 60.96 15.95 2.40
N THR A 23 60.47 15.93 1.18
CA THR A 23 59.64 17.00 0.58
C THR A 23 58.36 16.46 -0.04
N GLU A 24 58.11 15.18 0.12
CA GLU A 24 56.92 14.52 -0.47
C GLU A 24 55.96 14.08 0.63
N ILE A 25 54.68 14.30 0.39
CA ILE A 25 53.59 13.83 1.22
C ILE A 25 52.34 13.62 0.37
N ASP A 26 51.71 12.48 0.50
CA ASP A 26 50.47 12.11 -0.18
C ASP A 26 49.31 11.92 0.78
N ALA A 27 48.11 12.26 0.34
CA ALA A 27 46.86 11.97 1.08
C ALA A 27 45.76 11.55 0.10
N SER A 28 44.94 10.60 0.52
CA SER A 28 43.73 10.23 -0.20
C SER A 28 42.60 9.92 0.81
N ILE A 29 41.36 10.13 0.41
CA ILE A 29 40.20 9.83 1.19
C ILE A 29 39.07 9.34 0.28
N THR A 30 38.28 8.38 0.73
CA THR A 30 37.10 7.85 0.06
C THR A 30 35.90 7.82 1.02
N VAL A 31 34.70 7.80 0.46
CA VAL A 31 33.43 7.64 1.18
C VAL A 31 32.73 6.40 0.62
N ASN A 32 32.22 5.57 1.47
CA ASN A 32 31.35 4.45 1.10
C ASN A 32 29.93 4.97 0.80
N ASP A 33 29.08 4.11 0.24
CA ASP A 33 27.64 4.37 0.15
C ASP A 33 27.09 4.72 1.54
N ILE A 34 26.22 5.72 1.61
CA ILE A 34 25.74 6.29 2.88
C ILE A 34 24.84 5.29 3.63
N THR A 35 24.00 4.56 2.87
CA THR A 35 23.18 3.45 3.31
C THR A 35 23.41 2.26 2.39
N GLU A 36 22.78 1.12 2.63
CA GLU A 36 22.96 -0.07 1.79
C GLU A 36 22.57 0.16 0.32
N ASP A 37 21.53 1.00 0.09
CA ASP A 37 21.02 1.36 -1.23
C ASP A 37 21.41 2.78 -1.69
N ASN A 38 22.16 3.52 -0.85
CA ASN A 38 22.56 4.90 -1.08
C ASN A 38 21.37 5.88 -1.22
N ILE A 39 20.25 5.57 -0.54
CA ILE A 39 19.05 6.40 -0.45
C ILE A 39 18.76 6.66 1.04
N ILE A 40 18.47 7.89 1.41
CA ILE A 40 17.98 8.21 2.76
C ILE A 40 16.46 8.13 2.75
N ASN A 41 15.91 7.17 3.47
CA ASN A 41 14.48 6.97 3.64
C ASN A 41 13.93 7.66 4.90
N ALA A 42 12.60 7.57 5.13
CA ALA A 42 11.93 8.19 6.27
C ALA A 42 12.43 7.68 7.63
N ALA A 43 12.78 6.41 7.74
CA ALA A 43 13.29 5.84 9.00
C ALA A 43 14.71 6.32 9.29
N GLU A 44 15.56 6.36 8.28
CA GLU A 44 16.95 6.83 8.38
C GLU A 44 17.02 8.34 8.61
N SER A 45 16.11 9.12 8.00
CA SER A 45 16.00 10.56 8.23
C SER A 45 15.66 10.93 9.70
N GLY A 46 15.05 10.02 10.42
CA GLY A 46 14.64 10.19 11.82
C GLY A 46 15.67 9.77 12.86
N GLY A 47 16.82 9.19 12.45
CA GLY A 47 17.86 8.67 13.33
C GLY A 47 19.24 9.16 12.94
N ASP A 48 20.28 8.61 13.57
CA ASP A 48 21.65 8.81 13.14
C ASP A 48 22.03 7.74 12.11
N VAL A 49 22.75 8.16 11.06
CA VAL A 49 23.28 7.30 10.00
C VAL A 49 24.82 7.32 10.06
N THR A 50 25.44 6.15 10.08
CA THR A 50 26.90 6.04 10.11
C THR A 50 27.47 6.26 8.71
N VAL A 51 28.17 7.38 8.50
CA VAL A 51 28.94 7.68 7.30
C VAL A 51 30.37 7.19 7.51
N SER A 52 30.94 6.49 6.54
CA SER A 52 32.24 5.85 6.67
C SER A 52 33.07 5.86 5.38
N GLY A 53 34.34 5.56 5.51
CA GLY A 53 35.24 5.47 4.37
C GLY A 53 36.66 5.08 4.75
N PHE A 54 37.58 5.26 3.81
CA PHE A 54 38.98 4.91 3.94
C PHE A 54 39.88 6.08 3.62
N VAL A 55 41.05 6.08 4.20
CA VAL A 55 42.14 7.02 3.87
C VAL A 55 43.37 6.27 3.38
N GLY A 56 44.25 6.98 2.71
CA GLY A 56 45.49 6.39 2.19
C GLY A 56 46.60 7.45 2.05
N GLY A 57 47.76 7.03 1.52
CA GLY A 57 48.95 7.86 1.49
C GLY A 57 49.62 7.92 2.85
N ASP A 58 50.03 9.11 3.26
CA ASP A 58 50.70 9.36 4.54
C ASP A 58 49.72 9.74 5.67
N VAL A 59 48.39 9.58 5.45
CA VAL A 59 47.38 9.80 6.48
C VAL A 59 47.58 8.76 7.58
N GLN A 60 47.61 9.23 8.84
CA GLN A 60 47.96 8.40 10.00
C GLN A 60 46.76 8.20 10.94
N ASP A 61 46.79 7.13 11.72
CA ASP A 61 45.86 6.93 12.84
C ASP A 61 45.91 8.12 13.79
N GLY A 62 44.71 8.65 14.12
CA GLY A 62 44.55 9.85 14.93
C GLY A 62 44.40 11.14 14.11
N ASP A 63 44.65 11.13 12.82
CA ASP A 63 44.29 12.26 11.96
C ASP A 63 42.76 12.48 11.96
N THR A 64 42.35 13.73 11.82
CA THR A 64 40.92 14.08 11.89
C THR A 64 40.33 14.19 10.49
N VAL A 65 39.29 13.39 10.23
CA VAL A 65 38.39 13.54 9.08
C VAL A 65 37.27 14.48 9.47
N THR A 66 36.98 15.46 8.63
CA THR A 66 35.80 16.32 8.72
C THR A 66 34.82 15.92 7.63
N VAL A 67 33.59 15.67 8.04
CA VAL A 67 32.43 15.34 7.19
C VAL A 67 31.46 16.50 7.25
N THR A 68 31.21 17.16 6.12
CA THR A 68 30.30 18.30 6.02
C THR A 68 29.04 17.87 5.27
N VAL A 69 27.88 18.02 5.89
CA VAL A 69 26.55 17.74 5.34
C VAL A 69 25.63 18.88 5.75
N ASN A 70 24.84 19.40 4.84
CA ASN A 70 23.86 20.49 5.10
C ASN A 70 24.51 21.69 5.84
N GLY A 71 25.82 21.94 5.59
CA GLY A 71 26.56 23.00 6.27
C GLY A 71 26.94 22.71 7.72
N VAL A 72 26.73 21.49 8.22
CA VAL A 72 27.10 21.03 9.54
C VAL A 72 28.34 20.14 9.42
N ASP A 73 29.35 20.38 10.31
CA ASP A 73 30.59 19.61 10.36
C ASP A 73 30.52 18.54 11.45
N TYR A 74 30.77 17.30 11.05
CA TYR A 74 30.97 16.14 11.90
C TYR A 74 32.42 15.70 11.82
N THR A 75 33.02 15.19 12.90
CA THR A 75 34.42 14.81 12.90
C THR A 75 34.65 13.37 13.37
N ALA A 76 35.56 12.68 12.73
CA ALA A 76 36.02 11.34 13.10
C ALA A 76 37.54 11.31 13.18
N GLN A 77 38.07 10.36 13.94
CA GLN A 77 39.51 10.04 13.90
C GLN A 77 39.75 8.82 13.02
N VAL A 78 40.86 8.85 12.30
CA VAL A 78 41.32 7.69 11.54
C VAL A 78 41.81 6.59 12.49
N VAL A 79 41.39 5.37 12.25
CA VAL A 79 41.81 4.16 12.96
C VAL A 79 42.00 3.05 11.93
N ASP A 80 43.19 2.45 11.91
CA ASP A 80 43.56 1.36 11.00
C ASP A 80 43.29 1.72 9.49
N GLY A 81 43.50 3.00 9.11
CA GLY A 81 43.27 3.48 7.76
C GLY A 81 41.78 3.66 7.36
N ALA A 82 40.86 3.55 8.29
CA ALA A 82 39.43 3.77 8.10
C ALA A 82 38.91 4.89 9.01
N TRP A 83 37.75 5.41 8.68
CA TRP A 83 37.04 6.40 9.47
C TRP A 83 35.54 6.15 9.45
N SER A 84 34.84 6.53 10.52
CA SER A 84 33.39 6.53 10.58
C SER A 84 32.89 7.57 11.58
N VAL A 85 31.73 8.16 11.28
CA VAL A 85 31.05 9.12 12.13
C VAL A 85 29.55 8.98 11.97
N ASP A 86 28.82 9.13 13.09
CA ASP A 86 27.37 9.19 13.05
C ASP A 86 26.94 10.61 12.68
N VAL A 87 26.13 10.71 11.63
CA VAL A 87 25.56 11.96 11.09
C VAL A 87 24.06 11.94 11.31
N ALA A 88 23.51 13.05 11.76
CA ALA A 88 22.05 13.17 11.91
C ALA A 88 21.35 12.94 10.56
N GLY A 89 20.44 11.96 10.51
CA GLY A 89 19.69 11.64 9.30
C GLY A 89 18.87 12.81 8.76
N SER A 90 18.45 13.73 9.64
CA SER A 90 17.78 14.99 9.25
C SER A 90 18.67 15.93 8.43
N ASP A 91 19.98 15.93 8.68
CA ASP A 91 20.93 16.71 7.87
C ASP A 91 21.17 16.04 6.52
N LEU A 92 21.27 14.68 6.50
CA LEU A 92 21.33 13.91 5.26
C LEU A 92 20.04 14.07 4.44
N ALA A 93 18.87 14.06 5.06
CA ALA A 93 17.60 14.27 4.35
C ALA A 93 17.42 15.70 3.80
N SER A 94 18.22 16.64 4.27
CA SER A 94 18.19 18.05 3.83
C SER A 94 19.26 18.38 2.78
N ASP A 95 20.08 17.40 2.39
CA ASP A 95 21.16 17.52 1.41
C ASP A 95 21.13 16.34 0.43
N SER A 96 22.03 16.30 -0.52
CA SER A 96 22.19 15.20 -1.49
C SER A 96 23.64 14.80 -1.70
N ALA A 97 24.56 15.38 -0.90
CA ALA A 97 25.98 15.11 -0.99
C ALA A 97 26.66 15.22 0.38
N VAL A 98 27.61 14.35 0.61
CA VAL A 98 28.54 14.41 1.74
C VAL A 98 29.90 14.87 1.22
N ASN A 99 30.45 15.92 1.81
CA ASN A 99 31.79 16.40 1.52
C ASN A 99 32.73 15.99 2.66
N VAL A 100 33.84 15.37 2.34
CA VAL A 100 34.81 14.94 3.35
C VAL A 100 36.19 15.51 3.09
N SER A 101 36.94 15.75 4.15
CA SER A 101 38.31 16.22 4.08
C SER A 101 39.15 15.64 5.21
N VAL A 102 40.43 15.36 4.90
CA VAL A 102 41.45 15.02 5.88
C VAL A 102 42.72 15.79 5.59
N THR A 103 43.38 16.31 6.61
CA THR A 103 44.70 16.90 6.51
C THR A 103 45.67 16.11 7.36
N THR A 104 46.79 15.72 6.77
CA THR A 104 47.86 15.00 7.46
C THR A 104 49.15 15.80 7.45
N THR A 105 50.04 15.51 8.39
CA THR A 105 51.38 16.12 8.51
C THR A 105 52.38 15.02 8.78
N ASP A 106 53.43 14.92 7.96
CA ASP A 106 54.51 13.96 8.16
C ASP A 106 55.53 14.38 9.24
N ALA A 107 56.52 13.52 9.51
CA ALA A 107 57.52 13.78 10.50
C ALA A 107 58.51 14.90 10.13
N ALA A 108 58.60 15.26 8.81
CA ALA A 108 59.39 16.36 8.33
C ALA A 108 58.69 17.72 8.41
N GLY A 109 57.33 17.70 8.67
CA GLY A 109 56.48 18.87 8.75
C GLY A 109 55.81 19.27 7.41
N ASN A 110 55.88 18.42 6.35
CA ASN A 110 55.08 18.62 5.15
C ASN A 110 53.62 18.32 5.43
N THR A 111 52.70 19.04 4.76
CA THR A 111 51.26 18.85 4.93
C THR A 111 50.57 18.55 3.61
N ALA A 112 49.60 17.61 3.61
CA ALA A 112 48.75 17.34 2.49
C ALA A 112 47.26 17.32 2.95
N THR A 113 46.36 17.72 2.07
CA THR A 113 44.92 17.67 2.29
C THR A 113 44.24 16.89 1.17
N ALA A 114 43.47 15.89 1.50
CA ALA A 114 42.60 15.18 0.56
C ALA A 114 41.15 15.53 0.80
N THR A 115 40.36 15.59 -0.26
CA THR A 115 38.93 15.81 -0.23
C THR A 115 38.21 14.83 -1.14
N ALA A 116 36.98 14.43 -0.77
CA ALA A 116 36.09 13.68 -1.63
C ALA A 116 34.64 14.15 -1.41
N GLU A 117 33.82 13.95 -2.44
CA GLU A 117 32.39 14.16 -2.41
C GLU A 117 31.71 12.83 -2.74
N HIS A 118 30.63 12.48 -2.01
CA HIS A 118 29.79 11.35 -2.29
C HIS A 118 28.34 11.81 -2.37
N THR A 119 27.65 11.48 -3.48
CA THR A 119 26.25 11.83 -3.72
C THR A 119 25.33 10.66 -3.40
N TYR A 120 24.17 10.97 -2.87
CA TYR A 120 23.12 10.00 -2.53
C TYR A 120 21.76 10.58 -2.90
N SER A 121 20.72 9.76 -2.86
CA SER A 121 19.33 10.18 -3.05
C SER A 121 18.60 10.28 -1.71
N VAL A 122 17.53 11.05 -1.70
CA VAL A 122 16.62 11.14 -0.56
C VAL A 122 15.20 10.85 -1.05
N ASP A 123 14.54 9.90 -0.42
CA ASP A 123 13.14 9.57 -0.64
C ASP A 123 12.50 9.20 0.71
N THR A 124 11.73 10.11 1.26
CA THR A 124 11.07 9.95 2.58
C THR A 124 9.55 9.85 2.48
N ASP A 125 9.01 9.88 1.26
CA ASP A 125 7.58 9.90 1.02
C ASP A 125 7.08 8.56 0.48
N VAL A 126 6.00 8.06 1.03
CA VAL A 126 5.28 6.89 0.54
C VAL A 126 3.79 7.07 0.74
N SER A 127 2.99 6.72 -0.24
CA SER A 127 1.54 6.86 -0.22
C SER A 127 0.83 5.58 -0.63
N ALA A 128 -0.35 5.33 -0.09
CA ALA A 128 -1.21 4.24 -0.50
C ALA A 128 -2.68 4.68 -0.45
N THR A 129 -3.47 4.17 -1.38
CA THR A 129 -4.92 4.25 -1.35
C THR A 129 -5.53 2.91 -1.76
N VAL A 130 -6.71 2.60 -1.24
CA VAL A 130 -7.48 1.42 -1.62
C VAL A 130 -8.97 1.79 -1.67
N SER A 131 -9.68 1.27 -2.66
CA SER A 131 -11.14 1.40 -2.79
C SER A 131 -11.80 0.03 -2.89
N ILE A 132 -13.10 -0.01 -2.60
CA ILE A 132 -13.99 -1.15 -2.84
C ILE A 132 -15.14 -0.65 -3.70
N ASP A 133 -15.45 -1.37 -4.78
CA ASP A 133 -16.63 -1.11 -5.60
C ASP A 133 -17.91 -1.57 -4.89
N GLN A 134 -19.07 -1.33 -5.48
CA GLN A 134 -20.33 -1.91 -5.00
C GLN A 134 -20.22 -3.43 -4.95
N ILE A 135 -20.75 -4.02 -3.88
CA ILE A 135 -20.63 -5.47 -3.60
C ILE A 135 -21.38 -6.30 -4.64
N THR A 136 -22.56 -5.82 -5.04
CA THR A 136 -23.39 -6.34 -6.14
C THR A 136 -23.81 -5.17 -7.01
N SER A 137 -24.48 -5.43 -8.13
CA SER A 137 -24.89 -4.38 -9.09
C SER A 137 -25.82 -3.31 -8.50
N ASP A 138 -26.58 -3.65 -7.45
CA ASP A 138 -27.49 -2.78 -6.72
C ASP A 138 -27.08 -2.55 -5.26
N ASN A 139 -25.93 -3.14 -4.84
CA ASN A 139 -25.41 -3.12 -3.48
C ASN A 139 -26.32 -3.78 -2.46
N ILE A 140 -27.15 -4.75 -2.89
CA ILE A 140 -28.01 -5.59 -2.07
C ILE A 140 -27.69 -7.06 -2.35
N VAL A 141 -27.39 -7.84 -1.34
CA VAL A 141 -27.17 -9.29 -1.49
C VAL A 141 -28.52 -9.99 -1.38
N ASN A 142 -28.98 -10.57 -2.49
CA ASN A 142 -30.24 -11.32 -2.56
C ASN A 142 -30.02 -12.83 -2.34
N ALA A 143 -31.14 -13.61 -2.30
CA ALA A 143 -31.09 -15.05 -2.07
C ALA A 143 -30.24 -15.83 -3.08
N VAL A 144 -30.26 -15.45 -4.35
CA VAL A 144 -29.47 -16.11 -5.42
C VAL A 144 -27.99 -15.82 -5.27
N GLU A 145 -27.65 -14.60 -4.95
CA GLU A 145 -26.26 -14.19 -4.70
C GLU A 145 -25.71 -14.84 -3.42
N ALA A 146 -26.54 -14.98 -2.38
CA ALA A 146 -26.19 -15.66 -1.14
C ALA A 146 -25.84 -17.14 -1.33
N GLU A 147 -26.44 -17.82 -2.32
CA GLU A 147 -26.16 -19.23 -2.65
C GLU A 147 -24.90 -19.42 -3.53
N GLY A 148 -24.41 -18.36 -4.16
CA GLY A 148 -23.29 -18.39 -5.10
C GLY A 148 -22.00 -17.82 -4.54
N ASN A 149 -21.06 -17.53 -5.45
CA ASN A 149 -19.90 -16.73 -5.18
C ASN A 149 -20.10 -15.33 -5.75
N VAL A 150 -19.70 -14.32 -5.01
CA VAL A 150 -19.69 -12.92 -5.43
C VAL A 150 -18.24 -12.48 -5.63
N THR A 151 -17.95 -11.82 -6.75
CA THR A 151 -16.63 -11.25 -7.01
C THR A 151 -16.61 -9.80 -6.50
N LEU A 152 -15.78 -9.55 -5.52
CA LEU A 152 -15.50 -8.22 -5.02
C LEU A 152 -14.36 -7.61 -5.81
N THR A 153 -14.46 -6.33 -6.13
CA THR A 153 -13.46 -5.58 -6.90
C THR A 153 -13.17 -4.23 -6.26
N GLY A 154 -12.07 -3.63 -6.67
CA GLY A 154 -11.69 -2.29 -6.29
C GLY A 154 -10.39 -1.87 -6.93
N THR A 155 -9.93 -0.67 -6.58
CA THR A 155 -8.69 -0.10 -7.08
C THR A 155 -7.74 0.26 -5.96
N VAL A 156 -6.46 0.36 -6.30
CA VAL A 156 -5.40 0.88 -5.44
C VAL A 156 -4.69 2.04 -6.12
N GLY A 157 -3.94 2.82 -5.35
CA GLY A 157 -3.16 3.94 -5.88
C GLY A 157 -2.07 4.39 -4.93
N GLY A 158 -1.36 5.44 -5.30
CA GLY A 158 -0.12 5.85 -4.65
C GLY A 158 1.04 4.99 -5.11
N ASP A 159 1.88 4.56 -4.19
CA ASP A 159 3.05 3.71 -4.45
C ASP A 159 2.73 2.20 -4.38
N VAL A 160 1.43 1.83 -4.30
CA VAL A 160 0.99 0.43 -4.38
C VAL A 160 1.30 -0.12 -5.76
N GLN A 161 1.98 -1.27 -5.81
CA GLN A 161 2.49 -1.88 -7.03
C GLN A 161 1.76 -3.18 -7.39
N ASP A 162 1.85 -3.55 -8.67
CA ASP A 162 1.41 -4.87 -9.11
C ASP A 162 2.18 -5.97 -8.37
N GLY A 163 1.43 -6.93 -7.84
CA GLY A 163 1.96 -7.97 -6.97
C GLY A 163 1.75 -7.72 -5.48
N ASP A 164 1.44 -6.48 -5.06
CA ASP A 164 1.04 -6.22 -3.67
C ASP A 164 -0.25 -6.96 -3.33
N THR A 165 -0.43 -7.25 -2.04
CA THR A 165 -1.59 -7.99 -1.56
C THR A 165 -2.59 -7.07 -0.89
N VAL A 166 -3.83 -7.09 -1.39
CA VAL A 166 -5.00 -6.50 -0.72
C VAL A 166 -5.65 -7.57 0.16
N THR A 167 -5.77 -7.29 1.44
CA THR A 167 -6.50 -8.12 2.39
C THR A 167 -7.94 -7.62 2.51
N VAL A 168 -8.90 -8.48 2.15
CA VAL A 168 -10.34 -8.22 2.22
C VAL A 168 -10.92 -8.97 3.42
N THR A 169 -11.61 -8.26 4.32
CA THR A 169 -12.19 -8.84 5.55
C THR A 169 -13.69 -8.66 5.58
N ILE A 170 -14.42 -9.74 5.86
CA ILE A 170 -15.88 -9.80 5.97
C ILE A 170 -16.21 -10.54 7.27
N GLY A 171 -16.67 -9.83 8.29
CA GLY A 171 -16.83 -10.39 9.62
C GLY A 171 -15.50 -10.94 10.15
N GLU A 172 -15.43 -12.25 10.43
CA GLU A 172 -14.22 -12.93 10.89
C GLU A 172 -13.41 -13.59 9.73
N ASN A 173 -13.91 -13.51 8.50
CA ASN A 173 -13.28 -14.14 7.33
C ASN A 173 -12.33 -13.15 6.63
N SER A 174 -11.17 -13.65 6.21
CA SER A 174 -10.16 -12.89 5.48
C SER A 174 -9.86 -13.58 4.14
N TYR A 175 -9.73 -12.76 3.10
CA TYR A 175 -9.41 -13.17 1.72
C TYR A 175 -8.29 -12.29 1.20
N GLU A 176 -7.45 -12.83 0.34
CA GLU A 176 -6.35 -12.12 -0.28
C GLU A 176 -6.59 -11.94 -1.77
N ALA A 177 -6.29 -10.76 -2.28
CA ALA A 177 -6.29 -10.42 -3.70
C ALA A 177 -4.93 -9.84 -4.08
N THR A 178 -4.41 -10.23 -5.23
CA THR A 178 -3.19 -9.63 -5.79
C THR A 178 -3.56 -8.42 -6.63
N VAL A 179 -2.79 -7.36 -6.51
CA VAL A 179 -2.92 -6.16 -7.35
C VAL A 179 -2.40 -6.47 -8.77
N GLU A 180 -3.19 -6.13 -9.77
CA GLU A 180 -2.84 -6.20 -11.19
C GLU A 180 -3.38 -4.94 -11.90
N ASP A 181 -2.53 -4.23 -12.62
CA ASP A 181 -2.86 -2.98 -13.35
C ASP A 181 -3.57 -1.94 -12.45
N GLY A 182 -3.17 -1.84 -11.16
CA GLY A 182 -3.76 -0.90 -10.21
C GLY A 182 -5.17 -1.26 -9.73
N ALA A 183 -5.63 -2.47 -9.99
CA ALA A 183 -6.92 -3.01 -9.54
C ALA A 183 -6.74 -4.32 -8.78
N TRP A 184 -7.75 -4.73 -8.03
CA TRP A 184 -7.79 -6.00 -7.34
C TRP A 184 -9.16 -6.66 -7.47
N SER A 185 -9.19 -7.98 -7.40
CA SER A 185 -10.43 -8.76 -7.39
C SER A 185 -10.28 -10.03 -6.56
N VAL A 186 -11.36 -10.41 -5.86
CA VAL A 186 -11.43 -11.65 -5.10
C VAL A 186 -12.82 -12.23 -5.12
N SER A 187 -12.94 -13.53 -5.25
CA SER A 187 -14.21 -14.26 -5.19
C SER A 187 -14.45 -14.75 -3.77
N VAL A 188 -15.61 -14.37 -3.20
CA VAL A 188 -16.02 -14.74 -1.83
C VAL A 188 -17.36 -15.49 -1.87
N PRO A 189 -17.63 -16.40 -0.91
CA PRO A 189 -18.94 -17.04 -0.81
C PRO A 189 -20.04 -16.01 -0.47
N GLY A 190 -21.14 -16.02 -1.23
CA GLY A 190 -22.28 -15.13 -0.98
C GLY A 190 -22.94 -15.35 0.39
N SER A 191 -22.86 -16.56 0.95
CA SER A 191 -23.33 -16.84 2.32
C SER A 191 -22.58 -16.04 3.38
N VAL A 192 -21.27 -15.77 3.16
CA VAL A 192 -20.49 -14.92 4.07
C VAL A 192 -20.97 -13.47 3.99
N LEU A 193 -21.33 -13.01 2.79
CA LEU A 193 -21.91 -11.68 2.61
C LEU A 193 -23.33 -11.60 3.21
N ALA A 194 -24.13 -12.65 3.08
CA ALA A 194 -25.49 -12.69 3.66
C ALA A 194 -25.51 -12.63 5.21
N ASP A 195 -24.43 -13.08 5.85
CA ASP A 195 -24.27 -13.03 7.31
C ASP A 195 -23.66 -11.70 7.81
N ASN A 196 -23.31 -10.78 6.92
CA ASN A 196 -22.62 -9.52 7.23
C ASN A 196 -23.26 -8.35 6.47
N THR A 197 -22.84 -7.12 6.77
CA THR A 197 -23.37 -5.89 6.12
C THR A 197 -22.24 -4.92 5.70
N SER A 198 -20.99 -5.34 5.84
CA SER A 198 -19.83 -4.53 5.44
C SER A 198 -18.64 -5.39 5.04
N VAL A 199 -17.89 -4.90 4.09
CA VAL A 199 -16.59 -5.41 3.66
C VAL A 199 -15.54 -4.36 3.96
N SER A 200 -14.39 -4.75 4.46
CA SER A 200 -13.22 -3.89 4.58
C SER A 200 -12.08 -4.42 3.71
N ALA A 201 -11.28 -3.51 3.16
CA ALA A 201 -10.08 -3.83 2.41
C ALA A 201 -8.90 -3.03 2.96
N SER A 202 -7.73 -3.63 3.00
CA SER A 202 -6.48 -2.99 3.39
C SER A 202 -5.34 -3.44 2.51
N VAL A 203 -4.39 -2.53 2.26
CA VAL A 203 -3.16 -2.81 1.53
C VAL A 203 -2.00 -2.19 2.28
N THR A 204 -0.86 -2.86 2.28
CA THR A 204 0.42 -2.32 2.74
C THR A 204 1.38 -2.38 1.57
N THR A 205 2.06 -1.28 1.31
CA THR A 205 3.08 -1.20 0.27
C THR A 205 4.41 -0.71 0.84
N THR A 206 5.48 -1.02 0.15
CA THR A 206 6.83 -0.53 0.44
C THR A 206 7.46 -0.07 -0.87
N ASP A 207 7.95 1.16 -0.90
CA ASP A 207 8.60 1.72 -2.09
C ASP A 207 10.04 1.20 -2.28
N ALA A 208 10.73 1.71 -3.31
CA ALA A 208 12.09 1.31 -3.63
C ALA A 208 13.14 1.82 -2.61
N ALA A 209 12.82 2.86 -1.84
CA ALA A 209 13.66 3.40 -0.78
C ALA A 209 13.42 2.70 0.58
N GLY A 210 12.49 1.73 0.64
CA GLY A 210 12.16 1.01 1.86
C GLY A 210 11.16 1.72 2.78
N ASN A 211 10.54 2.85 2.35
CA ASN A 211 9.45 3.45 3.10
C ASN A 211 8.19 2.58 2.98
N SER A 212 7.47 2.40 4.08
CA SER A 212 6.27 1.55 4.11
C SER A 212 5.07 2.29 4.68
N THR A 213 3.91 2.07 4.06
CA THR A 213 2.63 2.64 4.49
C THR A 213 1.48 1.69 4.25
N SER A 214 0.36 1.93 4.92
CA SER A 214 -0.87 1.14 4.76
C SER A 214 -2.06 2.04 4.52
N ALA A 215 -2.99 1.56 3.69
CA ALA A 215 -4.30 2.16 3.49
C ALA A 215 -5.41 1.15 3.80
N SER A 216 -6.56 1.63 4.25
CA SER A 216 -7.75 0.82 4.46
C SER A 216 -9.03 1.59 4.15
N THR A 217 -10.06 0.84 3.75
CA THR A 217 -11.40 1.35 3.46
C THR A 217 -12.46 0.34 3.86
N SER A 218 -13.73 0.75 3.91
CA SER A 218 -14.86 -0.14 4.10
C SER A 218 -16.04 0.27 3.23
N GLN A 219 -16.79 -0.73 2.74
CA GLN A 219 -18.01 -0.59 1.95
C GLN A 219 -19.16 -1.31 2.66
N GLY A 220 -20.23 -0.58 2.95
CA GLY A 220 -21.47 -1.14 3.46
C GLY A 220 -22.39 -1.57 2.32
N TYR A 221 -23.24 -2.57 2.58
CA TYR A 221 -24.26 -3.07 1.67
C TYR A 221 -25.49 -3.56 2.45
N ALA A 222 -26.61 -3.75 1.75
CA ALA A 222 -27.82 -4.34 2.32
C ALA A 222 -27.87 -5.85 2.03
N VAL A 223 -28.65 -6.58 2.83
CA VAL A 223 -28.97 -7.99 2.63
C VAL A 223 -30.48 -8.13 2.63
N ASP A 224 -31.02 -8.76 1.59
CA ASP A 224 -32.42 -9.11 1.45
C ASP A 224 -32.53 -10.47 0.75
N THR A 225 -32.67 -11.53 1.53
CA THR A 225 -32.69 -12.92 1.04
C THR A 225 -34.07 -13.57 1.15
N GLU A 226 -35.09 -12.82 1.58
CA GLU A 226 -36.44 -13.32 1.75
C GLU A 226 -37.38 -12.69 0.72
N ILE A 227 -38.28 -13.48 0.17
CA ILE A 227 -39.39 -13.06 -0.67
C ILE A 227 -40.65 -13.82 -0.26
N ASP A 228 -41.70 -13.11 0.08
CA ASP A 228 -42.97 -13.67 0.50
C ASP A 228 -44.06 -13.41 -0.53
N ALA A 229 -44.92 -14.39 -0.74
CA ALA A 229 -46.13 -14.22 -1.53
C ALA A 229 -47.32 -14.95 -0.88
N SER A 230 -48.45 -14.29 -0.87
CA SER A 230 -49.71 -14.88 -0.45
C SER A 230 -50.82 -14.52 -1.41
N ILE A 231 -51.78 -15.42 -1.52
CA ILE A 231 -52.96 -15.22 -2.38
C ILE A 231 -54.20 -15.79 -1.68
N THR A 232 -55.29 -15.10 -1.82
CA THR A 232 -56.63 -15.55 -1.34
C THR A 232 -57.61 -15.54 -2.49
N VAL A 233 -58.68 -16.35 -2.36
CA VAL A 233 -59.83 -16.35 -3.24
C VAL A 233 -61.05 -16.06 -2.41
N ASN A 234 -61.85 -15.13 -2.83
CA ASN A 234 -63.16 -14.80 -2.22
C ASN A 234 -64.20 -15.85 -2.59
N ASP A 235 -65.32 -15.84 -1.92
CA ASP A 235 -66.49 -16.64 -2.34
C ASP A 235 -66.82 -16.34 -3.81
N ILE A 236 -67.02 -17.41 -4.59
CA ILE A 236 -67.20 -17.30 -6.05
C ILE A 236 -68.49 -16.58 -6.43
N THR A 237 -69.56 -16.84 -5.64
CA THR A 237 -70.84 -16.18 -5.69
C THR A 237 -71.24 -15.74 -4.29
N GLU A 238 -72.32 -14.99 -4.11
CA GLU A 238 -72.77 -14.50 -2.81
C GLU A 238 -73.02 -15.64 -1.80
N ASP A 239 -73.47 -16.81 -2.26
CA ASP A 239 -73.71 -17.98 -1.48
C ASP A 239 -72.72 -19.13 -1.69
N ASN A 240 -71.69 -18.89 -2.53
CA ASN A 240 -70.66 -19.82 -2.97
C ASN A 240 -71.22 -21.10 -3.63
N ILE A 241 -72.41 -20.97 -4.29
CA ILE A 241 -73.07 -22.04 -5.03
C ILE A 241 -73.36 -21.55 -6.47
N ILE A 242 -72.93 -22.33 -7.47
CA ILE A 242 -73.20 -22.01 -8.86
C ILE A 242 -74.60 -22.53 -9.21
N ASN A 243 -75.54 -21.64 -9.46
CA ASN A 243 -76.89 -21.96 -9.88
C ASN A 243 -77.03 -21.97 -11.42
N ALA A 244 -78.23 -22.37 -11.95
CA ALA A 244 -78.47 -22.50 -13.39
C ALA A 244 -78.36 -21.17 -14.16
N THR A 245 -78.55 -20.04 -13.53
CA THR A 245 -78.39 -18.72 -14.15
C THR A 245 -76.90 -18.34 -14.26
N GLU A 246 -76.12 -18.59 -13.22
CA GLU A 246 -74.72 -18.31 -13.13
C GLU A 246 -73.92 -19.25 -14.03
N SER A 247 -74.29 -20.53 -14.17
CA SER A 247 -73.66 -21.48 -15.06
C SER A 247 -73.84 -21.12 -16.54
N GLY A 248 -74.80 -20.24 -16.88
CA GLY A 248 -75.08 -19.78 -18.24
C GLY A 248 -74.41 -18.46 -18.62
N GLY A 249 -73.65 -17.80 -17.75
CA GLY A 249 -72.99 -16.52 -17.94
C GLY A 249 -71.55 -16.54 -17.42
N ASP A 250 -70.92 -15.38 -17.44
CA ASP A 250 -69.64 -15.20 -16.82
C ASP A 250 -69.78 -14.90 -15.32
N VAL A 251 -68.90 -15.48 -14.49
CA VAL A 251 -68.84 -15.28 -13.05
C VAL A 251 -67.48 -14.66 -12.73
N THR A 252 -67.50 -13.54 -12.02
CA THR A 252 -66.26 -12.88 -11.59
C THR A 252 -65.68 -13.60 -10.38
N VAL A 253 -64.52 -14.19 -10.54
CA VAL A 253 -63.70 -14.77 -9.45
C VAL A 253 -62.67 -13.73 -9.04
N SER A 254 -62.55 -13.48 -7.76
CA SER A 254 -61.69 -12.43 -7.21
C SER A 254 -60.99 -12.85 -5.94
N GLY A 255 -59.98 -12.09 -5.53
CA GLY A 255 -59.24 -12.29 -4.31
C GLY A 255 -58.24 -11.18 -4.01
N ALA A 256 -57.42 -11.41 -3.02
CA ALA A 256 -56.36 -10.50 -2.66
C ALA A 256 -55.01 -11.21 -2.71
N VAL A 257 -53.96 -10.45 -2.86
CA VAL A 257 -52.56 -10.89 -2.74
C VAL A 257 -51.87 -10.13 -1.62
N GLY A 258 -50.75 -10.67 -1.14
CA GLY A 258 -49.95 -10.03 -0.10
C GLY A 258 -48.50 -10.51 -0.14
N GLY A 259 -47.72 -10.04 0.80
CA GLY A 259 -46.26 -10.17 0.76
C GLY A 259 -45.66 -9.21 -0.25
N ASP A 260 -44.69 -9.65 -1.00
CA ASP A 260 -43.92 -8.86 -2.00
C ASP A 260 -44.61 -8.83 -3.37
N VAL A 261 -45.83 -9.37 -3.50
CA VAL A 261 -46.61 -9.34 -4.74
C VAL A 261 -46.97 -7.90 -5.09
N GLN A 262 -46.66 -7.49 -6.33
CA GLN A 262 -46.85 -6.12 -6.81
C GLN A 262 -47.95 -5.98 -7.86
N ASP A 263 -48.44 -4.76 -8.03
CA ASP A 263 -49.35 -4.44 -9.11
C ASP A 263 -48.70 -4.72 -10.48
N GLY A 264 -49.44 -5.44 -11.33
CA GLY A 264 -48.91 -5.92 -12.60
C GLY A 264 -48.42 -7.37 -12.60
N ASP A 265 -48.24 -7.98 -11.42
CA ASP A 265 -47.92 -9.42 -11.33
C ASP A 265 -49.09 -10.24 -11.85
N THR A 266 -48.79 -11.43 -12.37
CA THR A 266 -49.82 -12.28 -13.00
C THR A 266 -50.39 -13.29 -12.03
N VAL A 267 -51.68 -13.22 -11.83
CA VAL A 267 -52.44 -14.28 -11.14
C VAL A 267 -53.02 -15.24 -12.20
N THR A 268 -52.78 -16.53 -11.98
CA THR A 268 -53.31 -17.60 -12.83
C THR A 268 -54.22 -18.50 -11.97
N ILE A 269 -55.44 -18.70 -12.45
CA ILE A 269 -56.40 -19.68 -11.87
C ILE A 269 -56.67 -20.80 -12.84
N THR A 270 -56.90 -21.99 -12.33
CA THR A 270 -57.32 -23.15 -13.14
C THR A 270 -58.61 -23.69 -12.62
N VAL A 271 -59.59 -23.73 -13.50
CA VAL A 271 -60.94 -24.19 -13.21
C VAL A 271 -61.32 -25.29 -14.22
N ASN A 272 -61.64 -26.48 -13.76
CA ASN A 272 -62.01 -27.63 -14.59
C ASN A 272 -61.05 -27.88 -15.78
N GLY A 273 -59.72 -27.63 -15.56
CA GLY A 273 -58.68 -27.82 -16.59
C GLY A 273 -58.51 -26.63 -17.55
N GLN A 274 -59.34 -25.59 -17.46
CA GLN A 274 -59.14 -24.34 -18.18
C GLN A 274 -58.34 -23.35 -17.36
N THR A 275 -57.46 -22.59 -18.01
CA THR A 275 -56.58 -21.63 -17.35
C THR A 275 -56.96 -20.21 -17.71
N TYR A 276 -57.12 -19.36 -16.73
CA TYR A 276 -57.44 -17.95 -16.84
C TYR A 276 -56.31 -17.13 -16.17
N SER A 277 -55.99 -15.98 -16.73
CA SER A 277 -54.95 -15.11 -16.18
C SER A 277 -55.38 -13.67 -16.11
N THR A 278 -54.98 -12.99 -15.02
CA THR A 278 -55.24 -11.56 -14.80
C THR A 278 -54.03 -10.92 -14.14
N GLN A 279 -54.00 -9.60 -14.10
CA GLN A 279 -52.96 -8.87 -13.36
C GLN A 279 -53.47 -8.38 -12.00
N VAL A 280 -52.56 -8.29 -11.05
CA VAL A 280 -52.81 -7.65 -9.76
C VAL A 280 -52.97 -6.15 -9.95
N ALA A 281 -53.95 -5.56 -9.26
CA ALA A 281 -54.14 -4.14 -9.16
C ALA A 281 -54.60 -3.75 -7.77
N ASP A 282 -53.95 -2.77 -7.13
CA ASP A 282 -54.22 -2.31 -5.76
C ASP A 282 -54.23 -3.45 -4.74
N GLY A 283 -53.31 -4.44 -4.88
CA GLY A 283 -53.21 -5.61 -3.99
C GLY A 283 -54.35 -6.62 -4.11
N ALA A 284 -55.18 -6.52 -5.16
CA ALA A 284 -56.30 -7.43 -5.42
C ALA A 284 -56.21 -7.95 -6.87
N TRP A 285 -56.99 -8.98 -7.15
CA TRP A 285 -57.14 -9.53 -8.49
C TRP A 285 -58.59 -9.93 -8.74
N SER A 286 -59.02 -9.84 -9.99
CA SER A 286 -60.32 -10.31 -10.47
C SER A 286 -60.24 -10.78 -11.90
N ILE A 287 -61.05 -11.77 -12.25
CA ILE A 287 -61.16 -12.32 -13.58
C ILE A 287 -62.51 -12.92 -13.83
N ASP A 288 -63.07 -12.73 -15.02
CA ASP A 288 -64.31 -13.34 -15.44
C ASP A 288 -64.03 -14.76 -15.96
N VAL A 289 -64.74 -15.74 -15.42
CA VAL A 289 -64.67 -17.15 -15.74
C VAL A 289 -66.03 -17.61 -16.29
N ALA A 290 -66.00 -18.34 -17.37
CA ALA A 290 -67.26 -18.90 -17.92
C ALA A 290 -67.97 -19.77 -16.85
N GLY A 291 -69.20 -19.48 -16.50
CA GLY A 291 -69.94 -20.22 -15.50
C GLY A 291 -70.12 -21.70 -15.83
N SER A 292 -70.06 -22.08 -17.13
CA SER A 292 -69.99 -23.46 -17.58
C SER A 292 -68.76 -24.22 -17.12
N ASP A 293 -67.65 -23.51 -16.88
CA ASP A 293 -66.39 -24.11 -16.38
C ASP A 293 -66.40 -24.27 -14.88
N LEU A 294 -67.26 -23.51 -14.18
CA LEU A 294 -67.46 -23.59 -12.72
C LEU A 294 -68.57 -24.62 -12.34
N ALA A 295 -69.40 -25.09 -13.30
CA ALA A 295 -70.56 -25.95 -13.05
C ALA A 295 -70.25 -27.47 -13.11
#